data_c161804b88e8e0de6babf5154d0a1b8b
#
_entry.id   c161804b88e8e0de6babf5154d0a1b8b
#
_cell.length_a   1.000
_cell.length_b   1.000
_cell.length_c   1.000
_cell.angle_alpha   90.00
_cell.angle_beta   90.00
_cell.angle_gamma   90.00
#
_symmetry.space_group_name_H-M   'P 1'
#
loop_
_entity.id
_entity.type
_entity.pdbx_description
1 polymer ?
#
loop_
_entity_poly.entity_id
_entity_poly.type
_entity_poly.pdbx_seq_one_letter_code
_entity_poly.pdbx_strand_id
1 'polypeptide(L)'
;MSKFRLLRRRDDYYRHFTALDIGTDLIKVLVVRREQDGSGTVLGVGRAPQHPSAMSGGAIADIDAVIDAANGALEAAEDMAGTVPGQAIAGIAGELVKGFSSSVQSARERPDSKVDRGEMRELLKLVEKRALREAQHLLELDRGYGDLEARLVHSSITQVRMDGYPVSTPIGFQGKNLDITVFNTFAPMTQIGAIESVLKELDLELAGAVAQPYALARACAGKDAWEQGAIFVDIGGGTTDVALLREGGVEGTRMFNLGGRAFTRRLALAVGVTYEEAEARKLRHSEGLLSPDQERQVRQLVSADVEVLLQGLALCLRDLNRGQVLPTSIFVCGGGSLLPEVIQQLNQNAWSQGLP
;
A
#
# COMPACT_ATOMS: atom_id res chain seq x y z
N MET A 1 -11.38 -20.73 17.65
CA MET A 1 -10.30 -21.59 17.11
C MET A 1 -10.86 -22.44 15.98
N SER A 2 -10.36 -22.21 14.75
CA SER A 2 -10.80 -22.97 13.57
C SER A 2 -10.58 -24.47 13.77
N LYS A 3 -11.57 -25.30 13.34
CA LYS A 3 -11.53 -26.78 13.45
C LYS A 3 -10.34 -27.43 12.71
N PHE A 4 -9.67 -26.70 11.83
CA PHE A 4 -8.60 -27.19 10.96
C PHE A 4 -7.18 -26.96 11.51
N ARG A 5 -6.98 -26.18 12.57
CA ARG A 5 -5.63 -25.88 13.15
C ARG A 5 -4.84 -27.12 13.58
N LEU A 6 -5.51 -28.26 13.82
CA LEU A 6 -4.86 -29.53 14.21
C LEU A 6 -4.35 -30.38 13.01
N LEU A 7 -4.58 -29.96 11.76
CA LEU A 7 -4.32 -30.77 10.56
C LEU A 7 -3.22 -30.21 9.65
N ARG A 8 -2.33 -29.35 10.13
CA ARG A 8 -1.23 -28.80 9.32
C ARG A 8 -0.33 -29.93 8.76
N ARG A 9 -0.38 -30.17 7.44
CA ARG A 9 0.59 -31.01 6.73
C ARG A 9 1.78 -30.12 6.32
N ARG A 10 3.01 -30.64 6.46
CA ARG A 10 4.27 -29.93 6.19
C ARG A 10 4.39 -29.39 4.75
N ASP A 11 3.79 -30.08 3.77
CA ASP A 11 3.78 -29.65 2.35
C ASP A 11 2.80 -28.49 2.07
N ASP A 12 1.74 -28.37 2.86
CA ASP A 12 0.76 -27.27 2.75
C ASP A 12 1.31 -25.96 3.31
N TYR A 13 2.24 -26.02 4.25
CA TYR A 13 2.82 -24.85 4.93
C TYR A 13 3.48 -23.86 3.99
N TYR A 14 4.17 -24.35 2.94
CA TYR A 14 4.90 -23.50 1.98
C TYR A 14 4.08 -23.16 0.72
N ARG A 15 2.94 -23.81 0.52
CA ARG A 15 2.06 -23.57 -0.63
C ARG A 15 0.94 -22.59 -0.33
N HIS A 16 0.47 -22.53 0.92
CA HIS A 16 -0.61 -21.68 1.34
C HIS A 16 -0.10 -20.56 2.24
N PHE A 17 -0.59 -19.36 2.04
CA PHE A 17 -0.29 -18.22 2.88
C PHE A 17 -1.52 -17.33 3.07
N THR A 18 -1.51 -16.59 4.15
CA THR A 18 -2.51 -15.57 4.45
C THR A 18 -2.01 -14.21 3.94
N ALA A 19 -2.81 -13.50 3.17
CA ALA A 19 -2.60 -12.08 2.93
C ALA A 19 -3.50 -11.30 3.88
N LEU A 20 -2.90 -10.46 4.73
CA LEU A 20 -3.57 -9.69 5.77
C LEU A 20 -3.46 -8.20 5.47
N ASP A 21 -4.61 -7.55 5.32
CA ASP A 21 -4.76 -6.10 5.20
C ASP A 21 -5.41 -5.56 6.48
N ILE A 22 -4.62 -4.86 7.31
CA ILE A 22 -5.08 -4.22 8.55
C ILE A 22 -5.51 -2.79 8.21
N GLY A 23 -6.75 -2.65 7.73
CA GLY A 23 -7.31 -1.37 7.36
C GLY A 23 -7.94 -0.62 8.54
N THR A 24 -8.18 0.69 8.38
CA THR A 24 -8.77 1.53 9.43
C THR A 24 -10.24 1.15 9.70
N ASP A 25 -11.03 0.81 8.67
CA ASP A 25 -12.45 0.46 8.82
C ASP A 25 -12.71 -1.04 8.76
N LEU A 26 -11.93 -1.76 7.97
CA LEU A 26 -12.10 -3.20 7.75
C LEU A 26 -10.74 -3.89 7.78
N ILE A 27 -10.67 -5.00 8.49
CA ILE A 27 -9.64 -6.00 8.27
C ILE A 27 -10.08 -6.90 7.14
N LYS A 28 -9.17 -7.19 6.21
CA LYS A 28 -9.40 -8.11 5.10
C LYS A 28 -8.34 -9.20 5.10
N VAL A 29 -8.80 -10.42 4.91
CA VAL A 29 -7.94 -11.61 4.88
C VAL A 29 -8.21 -12.39 3.61
N LEU A 30 -7.14 -12.82 2.94
CA LEU A 30 -7.20 -13.78 1.87
C LEU A 30 -6.36 -14.98 2.24
N VAL A 31 -6.91 -16.19 2.07
CA VAL A 31 -6.13 -17.43 2.05
C VAL A 31 -5.79 -17.73 0.60
N VAL A 32 -4.49 -17.81 0.30
CA VAL A 32 -3.99 -17.91 -1.07
C VAL A 32 -3.11 -19.15 -1.22
N ARG A 33 -3.29 -19.88 -2.32
CA ARG A 33 -2.40 -20.95 -2.74
C ARG A 33 -1.45 -20.43 -3.82
N ARG A 34 -0.16 -20.62 -3.61
CA ARG A 34 0.87 -20.31 -4.61
C ARG A 34 0.90 -21.38 -5.68
N GLU A 35 0.79 -21.01 -6.93
CA GLU A 35 0.88 -21.89 -8.09
C GLU A 35 2.33 -22.03 -8.58
N GLN A 36 2.57 -23.03 -9.45
CA GLN A 36 3.92 -23.32 -9.95
C GLN A 36 4.47 -22.22 -10.87
N ASP A 37 3.59 -21.50 -11.55
CA ASP A 37 3.94 -20.36 -12.41
C ASP A 37 4.19 -19.06 -11.63
N GLY A 38 4.08 -19.11 -10.28
CA GLY A 38 4.26 -17.96 -9.40
C GLY A 38 3.01 -17.12 -9.20
N SER A 39 1.88 -17.44 -9.84
CA SER A 39 0.59 -16.84 -9.57
C SER A 39 0.00 -17.30 -8.23
N GLY A 40 -1.06 -16.63 -7.77
CA GLY A 40 -1.79 -16.98 -6.56
C GLY A 40 -3.27 -17.25 -6.84
N THR A 41 -3.78 -18.39 -6.35
CA THR A 41 -5.22 -18.69 -6.36
C THR A 41 -5.82 -18.35 -5.01
N VAL A 42 -6.79 -17.44 -4.95
CA VAL A 42 -7.55 -17.13 -3.73
C VAL A 42 -8.50 -18.29 -3.43
N LEU A 43 -8.34 -18.88 -2.25
CA LEU A 43 -9.13 -20.02 -1.77
C LEU A 43 -10.22 -19.59 -0.79
N GLY A 44 -9.95 -18.52 -0.02
CA GLY A 44 -10.89 -18.02 0.97
C GLY A 44 -10.72 -16.53 1.20
N VAL A 45 -11.81 -15.88 1.59
CA VAL A 45 -11.90 -14.44 1.85
C VAL A 45 -12.60 -14.23 3.17
N GLY A 46 -12.02 -13.41 4.04
CA GLY A 46 -12.63 -12.96 5.27
C GLY A 46 -12.56 -11.45 5.43
N ARG A 47 -13.55 -10.87 6.10
CA ARG A 47 -13.63 -9.45 6.40
C ARG A 47 -14.24 -9.25 7.78
N ALA A 48 -13.70 -8.32 8.54
CA ALA A 48 -14.28 -7.92 9.81
C ALA A 48 -14.22 -6.40 9.98
N PRO A 49 -15.23 -5.77 10.59
CA PRO A 49 -15.17 -4.35 10.92
C PRO A 49 -14.09 -4.11 11.97
N GLN A 50 -13.40 -2.98 11.83
CA GLN A 50 -12.34 -2.56 12.74
C GLN A 50 -12.92 -1.64 13.82
N HIS A 51 -12.48 -1.81 15.07
CA HIS A 51 -12.85 -0.88 16.13
C HIS A 51 -12.34 0.54 15.82
N PRO A 52 -13.11 1.60 16.11
CA PRO A 52 -12.71 2.97 15.78
C PRO A 52 -11.38 3.42 16.38
N SER A 53 -10.98 2.91 17.55
CA SER A 53 -9.71 3.23 18.22
C SER A 53 -8.53 2.35 17.78
N ALA A 54 -8.78 1.27 17.05
CA ALA A 54 -7.75 0.27 16.74
C ALA A 54 -6.60 0.82 15.88
N MET A 55 -6.90 1.80 15.01
CA MET A 55 -5.94 2.38 14.08
C MET A 55 -5.88 3.91 14.21
N SER A 56 -4.68 4.46 14.10
CA SER A 56 -4.44 5.90 14.04
C SER A 56 -3.39 6.21 12.97
N GLY A 57 -3.74 7.07 12.01
CA GLY A 57 -2.80 7.45 10.94
C GLY A 57 -2.25 6.28 10.12
N GLY A 58 -3.06 5.23 9.92
CA GLY A 58 -2.63 4.00 9.22
C GLY A 58 -1.77 3.06 10.06
N ALA A 59 -1.44 3.42 11.30
CA ALA A 59 -0.69 2.57 12.25
C ALA A 59 -1.62 1.91 13.28
N ILE A 60 -1.22 0.74 13.79
CA ILE A 60 -1.91 0.05 14.88
C ILE A 60 -1.76 0.87 16.17
N ALA A 61 -2.89 1.25 16.76
CA ALA A 61 -2.96 2.00 18.01
C ALA A 61 -3.42 1.14 19.21
N ASP A 62 -4.22 0.11 18.93
CA ASP A 62 -4.74 -0.85 19.91
C ASP A 62 -4.59 -2.27 19.34
N ILE A 63 -3.58 -2.99 19.85
CA ILE A 63 -3.22 -4.33 19.36
C ILE A 63 -4.34 -5.33 19.65
N ASP A 64 -4.95 -5.28 20.83
CA ASP A 64 -5.97 -6.24 21.24
C ASP A 64 -7.23 -6.10 20.38
N ALA A 65 -7.66 -4.86 20.12
CA ALA A 65 -8.79 -4.59 19.21
C ALA A 65 -8.52 -5.08 17.78
N VAL A 66 -7.27 -4.96 17.29
CA VAL A 66 -6.89 -5.48 15.97
C VAL A 66 -6.90 -7.01 15.97
N ILE A 67 -6.41 -7.66 17.02
CA ILE A 67 -6.40 -9.12 17.14
C ILE A 67 -7.83 -9.67 17.08
N ASP A 68 -8.75 -9.09 17.86
CA ASP A 68 -10.15 -9.53 17.91
C ASP A 68 -10.80 -9.48 16.53
N ALA A 69 -10.65 -8.35 15.82
CA ALA A 69 -11.20 -8.18 14.47
C ALA A 69 -10.50 -9.10 13.44
N ALA A 70 -9.17 -9.23 13.52
CA ALA A 70 -8.38 -10.04 12.61
C ALA A 70 -8.70 -11.54 12.77
N ASN A 71 -8.93 -12.00 14.00
CA ASN A 71 -9.29 -13.38 14.26
C ASN A 71 -10.62 -13.77 13.56
N GLY A 72 -11.65 -12.92 13.66
CA GLY A 72 -12.92 -13.17 12.98
C GLY A 72 -12.80 -13.19 11.44
N ALA A 73 -12.00 -12.29 10.87
CA ALA A 73 -11.74 -12.28 9.44
C ALA A 73 -10.91 -13.50 9.00
N LEU A 74 -9.93 -13.92 9.80
CA LEU A 74 -9.08 -15.07 9.53
C LEU A 74 -9.89 -16.37 9.56
N GLU A 75 -10.70 -16.59 10.60
CA GLU A 75 -11.56 -17.77 10.71
C GLU A 75 -12.50 -17.89 9.50
N ALA A 76 -13.14 -16.81 9.08
CA ALA A 76 -14.01 -16.82 7.91
C ALA A 76 -13.26 -17.18 6.61
N ALA A 77 -12.04 -16.69 6.44
CA ALA A 77 -11.21 -17.00 5.27
C ALA A 77 -10.71 -18.45 5.27
N GLU A 78 -10.29 -18.97 6.44
CA GLU A 78 -9.83 -20.35 6.63
C GLU A 78 -10.96 -21.37 6.43
N ASP A 79 -12.14 -21.07 6.97
CA ASP A 79 -13.31 -21.95 6.80
C ASP A 79 -13.73 -22.05 5.32
N MET A 80 -13.71 -20.93 4.60
CA MET A 80 -13.98 -20.92 3.15
C MET A 80 -12.90 -21.66 2.36
N ALA A 81 -11.63 -21.51 2.74
CA ALA A 81 -10.51 -22.15 2.06
C ALA A 81 -10.36 -23.64 2.37
N GLY A 82 -10.91 -24.13 3.49
CA GLY A 82 -10.72 -25.50 3.99
C GLY A 82 -9.27 -25.80 4.41
N THR A 83 -8.46 -24.77 4.67
CA THR A 83 -7.05 -24.90 5.06
C THR A 83 -6.62 -23.74 5.97
N VAL A 84 -5.63 -24.00 6.83
CA VAL A 84 -5.08 -23.05 7.81
C VAL A 84 -3.61 -22.79 7.47
N PRO A 85 -3.27 -21.67 6.83
CA PRO A 85 -1.89 -21.29 6.58
C PRO A 85 -1.13 -21.04 7.88
N GLY A 86 0.19 -21.24 7.84
CA GLY A 86 1.07 -20.91 8.98
C GLY A 86 1.86 -19.63 8.79
N GLN A 87 1.76 -19.02 7.60
CA GLN A 87 2.53 -17.85 7.22
C GLN A 87 1.61 -16.75 6.70
N ALA A 88 1.98 -15.50 6.96
CA ALA A 88 1.26 -14.35 6.46
C ALA A 88 2.18 -13.36 5.72
N ILE A 89 1.62 -12.72 4.70
CA ILE A 89 2.12 -11.48 4.12
C ILE A 89 1.21 -10.37 4.60
N ALA A 90 1.77 -9.36 5.26
CA ALA A 90 1.01 -8.23 5.80
C ALA A 90 1.14 -7.00 4.90
N GLY A 91 0.02 -6.33 4.61
CA GLY A 91 0.01 -4.99 4.08
C GLY A 91 0.44 -4.00 5.16
N ILE A 92 1.33 -3.07 4.81
CA ILE A 92 1.74 -1.98 5.69
C ILE A 92 1.43 -0.64 5.04
N ALA A 93 0.76 0.22 5.79
CA ALA A 93 0.51 1.62 5.44
C ALA A 93 0.81 2.50 6.66
N GLY A 94 0.84 3.79 6.48
CA GLY A 94 1.08 4.72 7.57
C GLY A 94 1.93 5.90 7.12
N GLU A 95 1.73 7.06 7.72
CA GLU A 95 2.45 8.30 7.37
C GLU A 95 3.97 8.14 7.43
N LEU A 96 4.46 7.28 8.34
CA LEU A 96 5.87 7.00 8.53
C LEU A 96 6.39 5.83 7.64
N VAL A 97 5.54 5.20 6.84
CA VAL A 97 5.96 4.22 5.84
C VAL A 97 6.45 4.97 4.61
N LYS A 98 7.73 4.81 4.27
CA LYS A 98 8.37 5.50 3.14
C LYS A 98 8.69 4.50 2.04
N GLY A 99 8.07 4.68 0.89
CA GLY A 99 8.33 3.91 -0.32
C GLY A 99 8.92 4.80 -1.41
N PHE A 100 10.09 4.43 -1.93
CA PHE A 100 10.76 5.15 -3.02
C PHE A 100 11.77 4.28 -3.76
N SER A 101 12.07 4.67 -4.99
CA SER A 101 13.07 4.01 -5.82
C SER A 101 14.43 4.68 -5.68
N SER A 102 15.46 3.87 -5.45
CA SER A 102 16.86 4.26 -5.43
C SER A 102 17.62 3.57 -6.55
N SER A 103 18.49 4.29 -7.23
CA SER A 103 19.29 3.77 -8.34
C SER A 103 20.78 3.82 -8.01
N VAL A 104 21.50 2.82 -8.46
CA VAL A 104 22.97 2.81 -8.46
C VAL A 104 23.47 2.51 -9.85
N GLN A 105 24.39 3.36 -10.31
CA GLN A 105 25.17 3.14 -11.52
C GLN A 105 26.55 2.62 -11.12
N SER A 106 26.95 1.49 -11.69
CA SER A 106 28.25 0.86 -11.39
C SER A 106 29.04 0.63 -12.68
N ALA A 107 30.19 1.24 -12.76
CA ALA A 107 31.21 0.87 -13.74
C ALA A 107 31.85 -0.46 -13.30
N ARG A 108 31.78 -1.47 -14.15
CA ARG A 108 32.29 -2.81 -13.85
C ARG A 108 33.81 -2.87 -13.97
N GLU A 109 34.45 -3.46 -12.99
CA GLU A 109 35.93 -3.67 -13.01
C GLU A 109 36.37 -4.62 -14.13
N ARG A 110 35.50 -5.59 -14.49
CA ARG A 110 35.75 -6.62 -15.50
C ARG A 110 34.65 -6.63 -16.58
N PRO A 111 34.65 -5.65 -17.50
CA PRO A 111 33.58 -5.52 -18.50
C PRO A 111 33.49 -6.72 -19.46
N ASP A 112 34.58 -7.42 -19.71
CA ASP A 112 34.65 -8.59 -20.59
C ASP A 112 34.22 -9.89 -19.89
N SER A 113 33.99 -9.87 -18.57
CA SER A 113 33.45 -11.00 -17.83
C SER A 113 31.92 -10.95 -17.83
N LYS A 114 31.27 -12.11 -17.70
CA LYS A 114 29.82 -12.19 -17.51
C LYS A 114 29.47 -11.75 -16.09
N VAL A 115 28.39 -10.97 -15.95
CA VAL A 115 27.81 -10.64 -14.65
C VAL A 115 27.40 -11.92 -13.95
N ASP A 116 27.83 -12.09 -12.71
CA ASP A 116 27.47 -13.22 -11.86
C ASP A 116 26.58 -12.80 -10.67
N ARG A 117 26.12 -13.81 -9.92
CA ARG A 117 25.27 -13.58 -8.73
C ARG A 117 26.00 -12.86 -7.59
N GLY A 118 27.33 -12.97 -7.52
CA GLY A 118 28.15 -12.29 -6.51
C GLY A 118 28.16 -10.80 -6.75
N GLU A 119 28.47 -10.38 -7.99
CA GLU A 119 28.47 -8.98 -8.42
C GLU A 119 27.09 -8.33 -8.20
N MET A 120 25.99 -9.05 -8.57
CA MET A 120 24.64 -8.58 -8.32
C MET A 120 24.34 -8.37 -6.82
N ARG A 121 24.79 -9.29 -5.98
CA ARG A 121 24.58 -9.19 -4.53
C ARG A 121 25.29 -7.97 -3.93
N GLU A 122 26.51 -7.72 -4.33
CA GLU A 122 27.27 -6.54 -3.86
C GLU A 122 26.61 -5.23 -4.33
N LEU A 123 26.13 -5.19 -5.56
CA LEU A 123 25.43 -4.02 -6.09
C LEU A 123 24.12 -3.75 -5.36
N LEU A 124 23.34 -4.78 -5.06
CA LEU A 124 22.10 -4.66 -4.28
C LEU A 124 22.38 -4.14 -2.86
N LYS A 125 23.45 -4.59 -2.18
CA LYS A 125 23.85 -4.06 -0.88
C LYS A 125 24.16 -2.56 -0.94
N LEU A 126 24.79 -2.08 -2.02
CA LEU A 126 25.04 -0.66 -2.21
C LEU A 126 23.73 0.14 -2.38
N VAL A 127 22.77 -0.40 -3.14
CA VAL A 127 21.45 0.22 -3.29
C VAL A 127 20.75 0.30 -1.95
N GLU A 128 20.68 -0.80 -1.19
CA GLU A 128 20.07 -0.85 0.14
C GLU A 128 20.69 0.14 1.12
N LYS A 129 22.02 0.21 1.16
CA LYS A 129 22.75 1.18 2.02
C LYS A 129 22.44 2.63 1.65
N ARG A 130 22.30 2.93 0.36
CA ARG A 130 21.90 4.26 -0.12
C ARG A 130 20.46 4.56 0.27
N ALA A 131 19.57 3.62 0.01
CA ALA A 131 18.15 3.74 0.32
C ALA A 131 17.90 3.93 1.83
N LEU A 132 18.63 3.21 2.69
CA LEU A 132 18.51 3.37 4.15
C LEU A 132 18.87 4.79 4.60
N ARG A 133 19.93 5.37 4.06
CA ARG A 133 20.32 6.77 4.37
C ARG A 133 19.26 7.77 3.88
N GLU A 134 18.68 7.54 2.71
CA GLU A 134 17.61 8.37 2.18
C GLU A 134 16.34 8.26 3.05
N ALA A 135 16.00 7.04 3.50
CA ALA A 135 14.87 6.82 4.41
C ALA A 135 15.04 7.53 5.76
N GLN A 136 16.22 7.44 6.36
CA GLN A 136 16.54 8.14 7.61
C GLN A 136 16.40 9.65 7.45
N HIS A 137 16.94 10.21 6.36
CA HIS A 137 16.80 11.64 6.09
C HIS A 137 15.34 12.08 5.89
N LEU A 138 14.53 11.28 5.20
CA LEU A 138 13.10 11.57 5.04
C LEU A 138 12.34 11.54 6.37
N LEU A 139 12.66 10.60 7.27
CA LEU A 139 12.06 10.54 8.60
C LEU A 139 12.49 11.72 9.51
N GLU A 140 13.73 12.18 9.39
CA GLU A 140 14.23 13.36 10.10
C GLU A 140 13.47 14.64 9.67
N LEU A 141 13.17 14.79 8.38
CA LEU A 141 12.41 15.91 7.84
C LEU A 141 10.94 15.91 8.28
N ASP A 142 10.37 14.77 8.59
CA ASP A 142 8.98 14.63 9.08
C ASP A 142 8.84 14.98 10.57
N ARG A 143 9.39 16.12 10.98
CA ARG A 143 9.11 16.78 12.28
C ARG A 143 9.50 16.03 13.55
N GLY A 144 10.77 15.70 13.69
CA GLY A 144 11.31 15.25 14.99
C GLY A 144 11.22 13.74 15.23
N TYR A 145 10.95 12.97 14.22
CA TYR A 145 11.03 11.50 14.26
C TYR A 145 12.44 10.96 13.96
N GLY A 146 13.48 11.79 14.07
CA GLY A 146 14.87 11.41 13.80
C GLY A 146 15.44 10.27 14.63
N ASP A 147 14.85 10.03 15.81
CA ASP A 147 15.24 8.91 16.68
C ASP A 147 14.53 7.59 16.34
N LEU A 148 13.62 7.57 15.33
CA LEU A 148 12.94 6.35 14.93
C LEU A 148 13.87 5.48 14.07
N GLU A 149 14.12 4.27 14.54
CA GLU A 149 14.84 3.27 13.78
C GLU A 149 13.98 2.79 12.59
N ALA A 150 14.43 3.12 11.37
CA ALA A 150 13.81 2.66 10.14
C ALA A 150 14.34 1.28 9.75
N ARG A 151 13.42 0.35 9.46
CA ARG A 151 13.74 -0.98 8.95
C ARG A 151 13.29 -1.12 7.51
N LEU A 152 14.13 -1.72 6.67
CA LEU A 152 13.74 -2.16 5.34
C LEU A 152 12.72 -3.29 5.46
N VAL A 153 11.53 -3.06 4.92
CA VAL A 153 10.39 -3.99 4.97
C VAL A 153 10.26 -4.79 3.68
N HIS A 154 10.44 -4.09 2.55
CA HIS A 154 10.29 -4.65 1.22
C HIS A 154 11.27 -4.02 0.26
N SER A 155 11.79 -4.84 -0.66
CA SER A 155 12.69 -4.39 -1.73
C SER A 155 12.37 -5.14 -3.02
N SER A 156 12.27 -4.42 -4.13
CA SER A 156 11.96 -5.00 -5.45
C SER A 156 12.77 -4.31 -6.54
N ILE A 157 13.49 -5.08 -7.34
CA ILE A 157 14.17 -4.56 -8.53
C ILE A 157 13.10 -4.12 -9.54
N THR A 158 13.12 -2.85 -9.92
CA THR A 158 12.16 -2.27 -10.87
C THR A 158 12.77 -2.10 -12.25
N GLN A 159 14.08 -1.84 -12.34
CA GLN A 159 14.76 -1.66 -13.61
C GLN A 159 16.22 -2.13 -13.53
N VAL A 160 16.68 -2.74 -14.62
CA VAL A 160 18.11 -3.06 -14.81
C VAL A 160 18.50 -2.62 -16.22
N ARG A 161 19.64 -1.93 -16.33
CA ARG A 161 20.20 -1.53 -17.63
C ARG A 161 21.66 -1.97 -17.72
N MET A 162 22.06 -2.48 -18.89
CA MET A 162 23.44 -2.78 -19.23
C MET A 162 23.88 -1.85 -20.36
N ASP A 163 24.90 -1.04 -20.11
CA ASP A 163 25.37 0.00 -21.04
C ASP A 163 24.24 0.90 -21.58
N GLY A 164 23.26 1.22 -20.70
CA GLY A 164 22.08 2.03 -21.01
C GLY A 164 20.90 1.25 -21.63
N TYR A 165 21.06 -0.01 -22.02
CA TYR A 165 20.01 -0.83 -22.59
C TYR A 165 19.25 -1.61 -21.50
N PRO A 166 17.91 -1.60 -21.48
CA PRO A 166 17.13 -2.35 -20.51
C PRO A 166 17.28 -3.86 -20.72
N VAL A 167 17.48 -4.60 -19.65
CA VAL A 167 17.57 -6.06 -19.64
C VAL A 167 16.70 -6.63 -18.51
N SER A 168 16.08 -7.79 -18.75
CA SER A 168 15.24 -8.45 -17.73
C SER A 168 16.07 -9.03 -16.57
N THR A 169 17.27 -9.50 -16.87
CA THR A 169 18.29 -9.93 -15.89
C THR A 169 19.67 -9.62 -16.45
N PRO A 170 20.59 -9.07 -15.69
CA PRO A 170 21.95 -8.80 -16.14
C PRO A 170 22.84 -10.02 -16.08
N ILE A 171 22.44 -11.09 -15.36
CA ILE A 171 23.24 -12.29 -15.16
C ILE A 171 23.54 -12.96 -16.51
N GLY A 172 24.83 -13.17 -16.77
CA GLY A 172 25.32 -13.74 -18.02
C GLY A 172 25.64 -12.73 -19.10
N PHE A 173 25.26 -11.45 -18.95
CA PHE A 173 25.64 -10.38 -19.89
C PHE A 173 27.08 -9.88 -19.61
N GLN A 174 27.71 -9.34 -20.63
CA GLN A 174 28.94 -8.58 -20.59
C GLN A 174 28.62 -7.10 -20.84
N GLY A 175 29.39 -6.18 -20.30
CA GLY A 175 29.19 -4.75 -20.49
C GLY A 175 30.02 -3.93 -19.50
N LYS A 176 30.11 -2.62 -19.75
CA LYS A 176 30.93 -1.68 -18.96
C LYS A 176 30.17 -1.12 -17.76
N ASN A 177 28.88 -0.80 -17.97
CA ASN A 177 28.06 -0.13 -16.96
C ASN A 177 26.84 -0.99 -16.63
N LEU A 178 26.60 -1.16 -15.36
CA LEU A 178 25.41 -1.85 -14.85
C LEU A 178 24.65 -0.89 -13.96
N ASP A 179 23.42 -0.54 -14.37
CA ASP A 179 22.53 0.35 -13.65
C ASP A 179 21.38 -0.46 -13.10
N ILE A 180 21.11 -0.32 -11.80
CA ILE A 180 20.01 -1.00 -11.13
C ILE A 180 19.16 0.01 -10.39
N THR A 181 17.85 -0.06 -10.59
CA THR A 181 16.85 0.67 -9.82
C THR A 181 16.05 -0.31 -8.96
N VAL A 182 15.93 0.01 -7.68
CA VAL A 182 15.24 -0.82 -6.70
C VAL A 182 14.23 0.04 -5.96
N PHE A 183 12.97 -0.37 -5.95
CA PHE A 183 11.97 0.19 -5.05
C PHE A 183 12.15 -0.41 -3.66
N ASN A 184 12.23 0.45 -2.65
CA ASN A 184 12.42 0.06 -1.26
C ASN A 184 11.30 0.66 -0.40
N THR A 185 10.82 -0.11 0.57
CA THR A 185 9.89 0.35 1.59
C THR A 185 10.54 0.25 2.96
N PHE A 186 10.50 1.34 3.68
CA PHE A 186 10.96 1.44 5.08
C PHE A 186 9.79 1.76 5.99
N ALA A 187 9.82 1.21 7.19
CA ALA A 187 8.85 1.49 8.24
C ALA A 187 9.53 1.55 9.61
N PRO A 188 8.95 2.26 10.60
CA PRO A 188 9.44 2.24 11.97
C PRO A 188 9.37 0.85 12.59
N MET A 189 10.36 0.50 13.40
CA MET A 189 10.41 -0.78 14.12
C MET A 189 9.15 -1.00 14.99
N THR A 190 8.61 0.07 15.58
CA THR A 190 7.38 0.00 16.40
C THR A 190 6.18 -0.51 15.60
N GLN A 191 6.05 -0.08 14.35
CA GLN A 191 4.95 -0.49 13.48
C GLN A 191 5.09 -1.95 13.02
N ILE A 192 6.33 -2.36 12.71
CA ILE A 192 6.62 -3.75 12.37
C ILE A 192 6.37 -4.66 13.58
N GLY A 193 6.84 -4.28 14.76
CA GLY A 193 6.63 -5.02 16.00
C GLY A 193 5.15 -5.17 16.38
N ALA A 194 4.33 -4.16 16.13
CA ALA A 194 2.88 -4.27 16.34
C ALA A 194 2.25 -5.31 15.40
N ILE A 195 2.63 -5.33 14.11
CA ILE A 195 2.15 -6.34 13.15
C ILE A 195 2.63 -7.74 13.56
N GLU A 196 3.91 -7.89 13.94
CA GLU A 196 4.47 -9.16 14.40
C GLU A 196 3.72 -9.67 15.66
N SER A 197 3.34 -8.77 16.58
CA SER A 197 2.56 -9.13 17.79
C SER A 197 1.16 -9.63 17.42
N VAL A 198 0.46 -8.93 16.51
CA VAL A 198 -0.86 -9.36 16.02
C VAL A 198 -0.76 -10.75 15.37
N LEU A 199 0.19 -10.94 14.47
CA LEU A 199 0.34 -12.20 13.75
C LEU A 199 0.69 -13.36 14.69
N LYS A 200 1.52 -13.12 15.70
CA LYS A 200 1.88 -14.12 16.71
C LYS A 200 0.66 -14.62 17.48
N GLU A 201 -0.23 -13.74 17.92
CA GLU A 201 -1.47 -14.11 18.60
C GLU A 201 -2.45 -14.86 17.68
N LEU A 202 -2.35 -14.63 16.36
CA LEU A 202 -3.11 -15.36 15.34
C LEU A 202 -2.44 -16.69 14.92
N ASP A 203 -1.34 -17.12 15.57
CA ASP A 203 -0.52 -18.28 15.19
C ASP A 203 0.00 -18.21 13.74
N LEU A 204 0.34 -17.03 13.26
CA LEU A 204 0.89 -16.78 11.92
C LEU A 204 2.33 -16.27 12.03
N GLU A 205 3.22 -16.79 11.18
CA GLU A 205 4.57 -16.28 11.00
C GLU A 205 4.59 -15.17 9.94
N LEU A 206 5.21 -14.04 10.21
CA LEU A 206 5.38 -12.97 9.22
C LEU A 206 6.41 -13.41 8.14
N ALA A 207 5.92 -13.84 6.98
CA ALA A 207 6.75 -14.18 5.83
C ALA A 207 7.26 -12.94 5.08
N GLY A 208 6.55 -11.82 5.18
CA GLY A 208 6.93 -10.55 4.59
C GLY A 208 5.88 -9.48 4.81
N ALA A 209 6.31 -8.22 4.69
CA ALA A 209 5.41 -7.09 4.67
C ALA A 209 5.60 -6.30 3.38
N VAL A 210 4.55 -5.66 2.89
CA VAL A 210 4.57 -4.89 1.64
C VAL A 210 3.78 -3.60 1.79
N ALA A 211 4.28 -2.50 1.24
CA ALA A 211 3.52 -1.25 1.21
C ALA A 211 2.21 -1.44 0.42
N GLN A 212 1.08 -1.11 1.05
CA GLN A 212 -0.24 -1.27 0.42
C GLN A 212 -0.34 -0.57 -0.94
N PRO A 213 0.09 0.71 -1.13
CA PRO A 213 0.02 1.35 -2.44
C PRO A 213 0.94 0.71 -3.49
N TYR A 214 2.07 0.10 -3.08
CA TYR A 214 2.89 -0.71 -3.99
C TYR A 214 2.17 -1.97 -4.42
N ALA A 215 1.58 -2.70 -3.47
CA ALA A 215 0.82 -3.93 -3.76
C ALA A 215 -0.37 -3.63 -4.68
N LEU A 216 -1.09 -2.53 -4.45
CA LEU A 216 -2.18 -2.06 -5.30
C LEU A 216 -1.71 -1.82 -6.74
N ALA A 217 -0.65 -1.03 -6.93
CA ALA A 217 -0.11 -0.76 -8.25
C ALA A 217 0.31 -2.06 -8.96
N ARG A 218 0.97 -2.98 -8.25
CA ARG A 218 1.37 -4.30 -8.78
C ARG A 218 0.21 -5.19 -9.19
N ALA A 219 -0.90 -5.14 -8.45
CA ALA A 219 -2.07 -5.97 -8.70
C ALA A 219 -2.98 -5.42 -9.79
N CYS A 220 -3.10 -4.09 -9.91
CA CYS A 220 -4.10 -3.44 -10.75
C CYS A 220 -3.55 -2.80 -12.01
N ALA A 221 -2.23 -2.56 -12.10
CA ALA A 221 -1.64 -1.94 -13.28
C ALA A 221 -1.68 -2.90 -14.48
N GLY A 222 -2.45 -2.53 -15.49
CA GLY A 222 -2.39 -3.17 -16.81
C GLY A 222 -1.12 -2.81 -17.58
N LYS A 223 -0.92 -3.43 -18.73
CA LYS A 223 0.26 -3.21 -19.58
C LYS A 223 0.48 -1.72 -19.90
N ASP A 224 -0.58 -1.01 -20.27
CA ASP A 224 -0.50 0.42 -20.63
C ASP A 224 -0.05 1.28 -19.45
N ALA A 225 -0.51 0.98 -18.23
CA ALA A 225 -0.07 1.68 -17.03
C ALA A 225 1.41 1.44 -16.72
N TRP A 226 1.93 0.24 -17.00
CA TRP A 226 3.37 -0.06 -16.86
C TRP A 226 4.22 0.67 -17.91
N GLU A 227 3.73 0.80 -19.15
CA GLU A 227 4.47 1.44 -20.24
C GLU A 227 4.39 2.97 -20.21
N GLN A 228 3.21 3.54 -19.95
CA GLN A 228 2.95 4.98 -20.01
C GLN A 228 3.06 5.69 -18.66
N GLY A 229 3.08 4.91 -17.58
CA GLY A 229 2.96 5.41 -16.22
C GLY A 229 1.52 5.62 -15.78
N ALA A 230 1.32 5.65 -14.45
CA ALA A 230 0.02 5.86 -13.83
C ALA A 230 0.14 6.34 -12.38
N ILE A 231 -0.91 6.93 -11.87
CA ILE A 231 -1.08 7.29 -10.48
C ILE A 231 -2.15 6.37 -9.89
N PHE A 232 -1.85 5.72 -8.78
CA PHE A 232 -2.80 4.91 -8.02
C PHE A 232 -3.15 5.62 -6.73
N VAL A 233 -4.44 5.74 -6.43
CA VAL A 233 -4.96 6.43 -5.25
C VAL A 233 -5.94 5.51 -4.53
N ASP A 234 -5.61 5.10 -3.31
CA ASP A 234 -6.50 4.33 -2.43
C ASP A 234 -7.07 5.25 -1.35
N ILE A 235 -8.36 5.53 -1.42
CA ILE A 235 -9.08 6.36 -0.45
C ILE A 235 -9.74 5.44 0.57
N GLY A 236 -9.01 5.17 1.66
CA GLY A 236 -9.45 4.33 2.75
C GLY A 236 -10.38 5.01 3.75
N GLY A 237 -10.62 4.37 4.88
CA GLY A 237 -11.40 4.93 5.99
C GLY A 237 -10.69 6.08 6.70
N GLY A 238 -9.41 5.90 7.03
CA GLY A 238 -8.61 6.89 7.77
C GLY A 238 -7.57 7.61 6.95
N THR A 239 -7.10 7.00 5.88
CA THR A 239 -5.95 7.45 5.09
C THR A 239 -6.26 7.45 3.60
N THR A 240 -5.46 8.21 2.86
CA THR A 240 -5.38 8.13 1.41
C THR A 240 -3.94 7.81 1.03
N ASP A 241 -3.76 6.72 0.29
CA ASP A 241 -2.49 6.20 -0.15
C ASP A 241 -2.29 6.47 -1.64
N VAL A 242 -1.08 6.89 -2.02
CA VAL A 242 -0.73 7.27 -3.39
C VAL A 242 0.51 6.51 -3.84
N ALA A 243 0.44 5.89 -5.01
CA ALA A 243 1.62 5.34 -5.69
C ALA A 243 1.78 5.98 -7.07
N LEU A 244 3.01 6.36 -7.39
CA LEU A 244 3.40 6.87 -8.70
C LEU A 244 4.16 5.76 -9.45
N LEU A 245 3.64 5.40 -10.62
CA LEU A 245 4.20 4.41 -11.52
C LEU A 245 4.82 5.10 -12.73
N ARG A 246 6.07 4.81 -13.05
CA ARG A 246 6.79 5.30 -14.23
C ARG A 246 7.82 4.28 -14.71
N GLU A 247 8.13 4.33 -15.99
CA GLU A 247 9.19 3.53 -16.63
C GLU A 247 9.16 2.04 -16.23
N GLY A 248 7.97 1.47 -16.11
CA GLY A 248 7.78 0.07 -15.77
C GLY A 248 7.99 -0.27 -14.29
N GLY A 249 8.10 0.71 -13.40
CA GLY A 249 8.31 0.52 -11.97
C GLY A 249 7.52 1.49 -11.09
N VAL A 250 7.35 1.13 -9.81
CA VAL A 250 6.85 2.09 -8.81
C VAL A 250 7.99 3.02 -8.43
N GLU A 251 7.82 4.31 -8.71
CA GLU A 251 8.82 5.34 -8.41
C GLU A 251 8.81 5.71 -6.94
N GLY A 252 7.61 5.84 -6.36
CA GLY A 252 7.45 6.15 -4.96
C GLY A 252 6.01 6.01 -4.48
N THR A 253 5.86 5.99 -3.16
CA THR A 253 4.56 5.99 -2.49
C THR A 253 4.51 7.07 -1.41
N ARG A 254 3.32 7.62 -1.20
CA ARG A 254 3.01 8.58 -0.13
C ARG A 254 1.65 8.26 0.45
N MET A 255 1.44 8.75 1.67
CA MET A 255 0.17 8.65 2.35
C MET A 255 -0.10 9.93 3.14
N PHE A 256 -1.37 10.26 3.30
CA PHE A 256 -1.83 11.33 4.19
C PHE A 256 -3.09 10.93 4.96
N ASN A 257 -3.24 11.50 6.16
CA ASN A 257 -4.26 11.15 7.14
C ASN A 257 -5.61 11.83 6.83
N LEU A 258 -6.20 11.52 5.67
CA LEU A 258 -7.55 11.92 5.31
C LEU A 258 -8.22 10.78 4.55
N GLY A 259 -9.41 10.39 4.97
CA GLY A 259 -10.21 9.32 4.38
C GLY A 259 -11.66 9.42 4.79
N GLY A 260 -12.45 8.41 4.47
CA GLY A 260 -13.90 8.39 4.64
C GLY A 260 -14.42 8.73 6.03
N ARG A 261 -13.67 8.40 7.09
CA ARG A 261 -14.05 8.73 8.49
C ARG A 261 -14.05 10.24 8.77
N ALA A 262 -13.19 11.02 8.12
CA ALA A 262 -13.20 12.46 8.25
C ALA A 262 -14.49 13.05 7.67
N PHE A 263 -14.92 12.58 6.52
CA PHE A 263 -16.18 12.97 5.90
C PHE A 263 -17.38 12.63 6.77
N THR A 264 -17.41 11.43 7.34
CA THR A 264 -18.46 11.00 8.27
C THR A 264 -18.54 11.87 9.51
N ARG A 265 -17.39 12.17 10.15
CA ARG A 265 -17.33 13.05 11.33
C ARG A 265 -17.85 14.44 11.02
N ARG A 266 -17.44 15.03 9.90
CA ARG A 266 -17.91 16.35 9.48
C ARG A 266 -19.39 16.35 9.19
N LEU A 267 -19.91 15.32 8.51
CA LEU A 267 -21.32 15.14 8.24
C LEU A 267 -22.14 15.03 9.53
N ALA A 268 -21.68 14.22 10.50
CA ALA A 268 -22.30 14.06 11.80
C ALA A 268 -22.44 15.41 12.54
N LEU A 269 -21.36 16.18 12.59
CA LEU A 269 -21.34 17.50 13.23
C LEU A 269 -22.23 18.52 12.52
N ALA A 270 -22.20 18.57 11.20
CA ALA A 270 -22.95 19.57 10.42
C ALA A 270 -24.46 19.29 10.41
N VAL A 271 -24.85 18.02 10.49
CA VAL A 271 -26.27 17.61 10.46
C VAL A 271 -26.84 17.41 11.87
N GLY A 272 -25.98 17.28 12.92
CA GLY A 272 -26.38 17.08 14.30
C GLY A 272 -26.91 15.65 14.56
N VAL A 273 -26.26 14.64 13.94
CA VAL A 273 -26.61 13.21 14.10
C VAL A 273 -25.44 12.43 14.68
N THR A 274 -25.67 11.17 15.06
CA THR A 274 -24.57 10.28 15.51
C THR A 274 -23.61 9.95 14.36
N TYR A 275 -22.43 9.44 14.72
CA TYR A 275 -21.44 9.01 13.71
C TYR A 275 -22.01 7.89 12.83
N GLU A 276 -22.71 6.92 13.43
CA GLU A 276 -23.31 5.76 12.76
C GLU A 276 -24.41 6.20 11.79
N GLU A 277 -25.25 7.16 12.17
CA GLU A 277 -26.27 7.73 11.29
C GLU A 277 -25.64 8.51 10.15
N ALA A 278 -24.57 9.26 10.41
CA ALA A 278 -23.85 9.98 9.37
C ALA A 278 -23.17 9.02 8.38
N GLU A 279 -22.56 7.94 8.88
CA GLU A 279 -21.96 6.89 8.04
C GLU A 279 -23.02 6.23 7.17
N ALA A 280 -24.15 5.84 7.74
CA ALA A 280 -25.26 5.28 6.97
C ALA A 280 -25.79 6.24 5.89
N ARG A 281 -25.87 7.56 6.19
CA ARG A 281 -26.24 8.57 5.19
C ARG A 281 -25.19 8.72 4.09
N LYS A 282 -23.91 8.74 4.43
CA LYS A 282 -22.81 8.79 3.46
C LYS A 282 -22.81 7.57 2.53
N LEU A 283 -23.01 6.37 3.06
CA LEU A 283 -23.12 5.14 2.26
C LEU A 283 -24.33 5.18 1.33
N ARG A 284 -25.52 5.58 1.84
CA ARG A 284 -26.72 5.75 1.01
C ARG A 284 -26.55 6.84 -0.06
N HIS A 285 -25.77 7.89 0.22
CA HIS A 285 -25.41 8.89 -0.78
C HIS A 285 -24.60 8.28 -1.92
N SER A 286 -23.56 7.49 -1.61
CA SER A 286 -22.76 6.81 -2.65
C SER A 286 -23.57 5.83 -3.51
N GLU A 287 -24.68 5.33 -2.99
CA GLU A 287 -25.61 4.43 -3.69
C GLU A 287 -26.76 5.18 -4.40
N GLY A 288 -26.87 6.51 -4.24
CA GLY A 288 -27.96 7.31 -4.80
C GLY A 288 -29.33 7.08 -4.14
N LEU A 289 -29.34 6.66 -2.86
CA LEU A 289 -30.56 6.24 -2.12
C LEU A 289 -31.07 7.29 -1.13
N LEU A 290 -30.59 8.53 -1.20
CA LEU A 290 -31.06 9.63 -0.36
C LEU A 290 -32.29 10.35 -0.98
N SER A 291 -33.10 10.99 -0.11
CA SER A 291 -34.09 11.94 -0.57
C SER A 291 -33.41 13.19 -1.20
N PRO A 292 -34.12 13.94 -2.10
CA PRO A 292 -33.48 15.08 -2.77
C PRO A 292 -32.95 16.15 -1.81
N ASP A 293 -33.58 16.34 -0.64
CA ASP A 293 -33.11 17.32 0.36
C ASP A 293 -31.87 16.83 1.10
N GLN A 294 -31.88 15.58 1.52
CA GLN A 294 -30.70 14.94 2.13
C GLN A 294 -29.52 14.88 1.15
N GLU A 295 -29.81 14.53 -0.10
CA GLU A 295 -28.81 14.49 -1.17
C GLU A 295 -28.11 15.84 -1.36
N ARG A 296 -28.85 16.94 -1.44
CA ARG A 296 -28.27 18.28 -1.58
C ARG A 296 -27.36 18.64 -0.40
N GLN A 297 -27.80 18.35 0.82
CA GLN A 297 -27.04 18.62 2.04
C GLN A 297 -25.74 17.80 2.11
N VAL A 298 -25.82 16.49 1.90
CA VAL A 298 -24.68 15.59 1.95
C VAL A 298 -23.70 15.93 0.83
N ARG A 299 -24.17 16.13 -0.38
CA ARG A 299 -23.36 16.51 -1.55
C ARG A 299 -22.55 17.78 -1.30
N GLN A 300 -23.16 18.82 -0.74
CA GLN A 300 -22.45 20.08 -0.45
C GLN A 300 -21.30 19.87 0.53
N LEU A 301 -21.50 19.09 1.61
CA LEU A 301 -20.49 18.82 2.61
C LEU A 301 -19.38 17.93 2.05
N VAL A 302 -19.75 16.82 1.37
CA VAL A 302 -18.79 15.89 0.78
C VAL A 302 -17.96 16.55 -0.32
N SER A 303 -18.57 17.41 -1.15
CA SER A 303 -17.83 18.16 -2.19
C SER A 303 -16.72 19.01 -1.60
N ALA A 304 -16.97 19.70 -0.48
CA ALA A 304 -15.94 20.51 0.19
C ALA A 304 -14.83 19.66 0.83
N ASP A 305 -15.18 18.47 1.34
CA ASP A 305 -14.18 17.53 1.90
C ASP A 305 -13.32 16.90 0.81
N VAL A 306 -13.91 16.57 -0.34
CA VAL A 306 -13.19 16.06 -1.51
C VAL A 306 -12.21 17.12 -2.05
N GLU A 307 -12.58 18.39 -2.04
CA GLU A 307 -11.65 19.47 -2.43
C GLU A 307 -10.39 19.47 -1.56
N VAL A 308 -10.53 19.32 -0.23
CA VAL A 308 -9.40 19.19 0.69
C VAL A 308 -8.59 17.91 0.42
N LEU A 309 -9.26 16.79 0.16
CA LEU A 309 -8.59 15.53 -0.20
C LEU A 309 -7.74 15.67 -1.46
N LEU A 310 -8.26 16.36 -2.50
CA LEU A 310 -7.54 16.56 -3.75
C LEU A 310 -6.37 17.55 -3.58
N GLN A 311 -6.46 18.52 -2.67
CA GLN A 311 -5.31 19.34 -2.29
C GLN A 311 -4.20 18.47 -1.63
N GLY A 312 -4.57 17.55 -0.75
CA GLY A 312 -3.66 16.56 -0.17
C GLY A 312 -3.00 15.67 -1.24
N LEU A 313 -3.79 15.19 -2.21
CA LEU A 313 -3.29 14.44 -3.37
C LEU A 313 -2.28 15.27 -4.18
N ALA A 314 -2.59 16.53 -4.48
CA ALA A 314 -1.69 17.42 -5.20
C ALA A 314 -0.35 17.63 -4.47
N LEU A 315 -0.37 17.76 -3.13
CA LEU A 315 0.84 17.85 -2.32
C LEU A 315 1.67 16.56 -2.40
N CYS A 316 1.04 15.39 -2.26
CA CYS A 316 1.71 14.10 -2.41
C CYS A 316 2.36 13.94 -3.79
N LEU A 317 1.66 14.34 -4.85
CA LEU A 317 2.19 14.25 -6.21
C LEU A 317 3.36 15.20 -6.45
N ARG A 318 3.35 16.40 -5.86
CA ARG A 318 4.51 17.33 -5.90
C ARG A 318 5.73 16.73 -5.21
N ASP A 319 5.53 16.08 -4.05
CA ASP A 319 6.59 15.45 -3.29
C ASP A 319 7.14 14.19 -3.98
N LEU A 320 6.28 13.41 -4.63
CA LEU A 320 6.68 12.25 -5.42
C LEU A 320 7.36 12.63 -6.73
N ASN A 321 6.97 13.77 -7.30
CA ASN A 321 7.44 14.18 -8.62
C ASN A 321 8.84 14.80 -8.55
N ARG A 322 9.81 14.15 -9.16
CA ARG A 322 11.22 14.58 -9.26
C ARG A 322 11.47 15.54 -10.45
N GLY A 323 10.50 16.39 -10.78
CA GLY A 323 10.62 17.38 -11.87
C GLY A 323 10.31 16.83 -13.27
N GLN A 324 9.66 15.68 -13.34
CA GLN A 324 9.18 15.09 -14.61
C GLN A 324 7.69 15.33 -14.79
N VAL A 325 7.17 15.20 -16.02
CA VAL A 325 5.73 15.27 -16.29
C VAL A 325 5.00 14.13 -15.61
N LEU A 326 3.91 14.42 -14.91
CA LEU A 326 3.09 13.40 -14.25
C LEU A 326 2.33 12.55 -15.28
N PRO A 327 2.10 11.25 -15.02
CA PRO A 327 1.20 10.44 -15.82
C PRO A 327 -0.22 11.02 -15.84
N THR A 328 -0.91 10.87 -16.97
CA THR A 328 -2.28 11.37 -17.15
C THR A 328 -3.35 10.42 -16.65
N SER A 329 -2.99 9.14 -16.42
CA SER A 329 -3.92 8.10 -15.97
C SER A 329 -3.91 8.02 -14.44
N ILE A 330 -5.12 8.13 -13.83
CA ILE A 330 -5.32 7.99 -12.39
C ILE A 330 -6.28 6.82 -12.16
N PHE A 331 -5.85 5.87 -11.35
CA PHE A 331 -6.66 4.73 -10.88
C PHE A 331 -7.05 4.96 -9.42
N VAL A 332 -8.33 4.95 -9.14
CA VAL A 332 -8.87 5.21 -7.80
C VAL A 332 -9.52 3.96 -7.24
N CYS A 333 -9.25 3.66 -5.98
CA CYS A 333 -9.88 2.56 -5.25
C CYS A 333 -10.13 2.95 -3.78
N GLY A 334 -10.49 1.95 -2.96
CA GLY A 334 -10.91 2.15 -1.58
C GLY A 334 -12.37 2.59 -1.45
N GLY A 335 -12.89 2.53 -0.23
CA GLY A 335 -14.30 2.87 0.06
C GLY A 335 -14.66 4.32 -0.27
N GLY A 336 -13.71 5.25 -0.09
CA GLY A 336 -13.92 6.66 -0.41
C GLY A 336 -14.08 6.95 -1.89
N SER A 337 -13.57 6.10 -2.78
CA SER A 337 -13.71 6.25 -4.24
C SER A 337 -15.14 6.04 -4.74
N LEU A 338 -16.02 5.46 -3.91
CA LEU A 338 -17.43 5.25 -4.24
C LEU A 338 -18.27 6.56 -4.13
N LEU A 339 -17.72 7.61 -3.55
CA LEU A 339 -18.37 8.91 -3.49
C LEU A 339 -18.34 9.58 -4.87
N PRO A 340 -19.50 9.94 -5.44
CA PRO A 340 -19.57 10.51 -6.80
C PRO A 340 -18.72 11.78 -6.98
N GLU A 341 -18.59 12.59 -5.92
CA GLU A 341 -17.85 13.84 -5.92
C GLU A 341 -16.35 13.62 -6.14
N VAL A 342 -15.80 12.50 -5.69
CA VAL A 342 -14.38 12.15 -5.90
C VAL A 342 -14.09 12.05 -7.40
N ILE A 343 -14.85 11.24 -8.11
CA ILE A 343 -14.66 11.05 -9.56
C ILE A 343 -15.01 12.33 -10.33
N GLN A 344 -16.08 13.03 -9.92
CA GLN A 344 -16.49 14.29 -10.55
C GLN A 344 -15.39 15.35 -10.46
N GLN A 345 -14.80 15.56 -9.27
CA GLN A 345 -13.78 16.59 -9.06
C GLN A 345 -12.41 16.18 -9.61
N LEU A 346 -12.06 14.90 -9.59
CA LEU A 346 -10.85 14.40 -10.25
C LEU A 346 -10.84 14.70 -11.75
N ASN A 347 -12.00 14.62 -12.40
CA ASN A 347 -12.15 14.95 -13.82
C ASN A 347 -12.16 16.46 -14.10
N GLN A 348 -12.24 17.32 -13.06
CA GLN A 348 -12.11 18.75 -13.19
C GLN A 348 -10.64 19.13 -12.97
N ASN A 349 -9.97 19.69 -13.96
CA ASN A 349 -8.53 20.01 -13.90
C ASN A 349 -8.15 21.08 -12.86
N ALA A 350 -9.10 21.57 -12.05
CA ALA A 350 -8.84 22.65 -11.08
C ALA A 350 -7.86 22.24 -9.98
N TRP A 351 -7.96 21.00 -9.47
CA TRP A 351 -7.11 20.48 -8.39
C TRP A 351 -5.64 20.25 -8.81
N SER A 352 -5.42 19.98 -10.09
CA SER A 352 -4.10 19.70 -10.65
C SER A 352 -3.37 20.93 -11.20
N GLN A 353 -3.97 22.13 -11.07
CA GLN A 353 -3.33 23.35 -11.50
C GLN A 353 -2.00 23.57 -10.78
N GLY A 354 -0.93 23.78 -11.56
CA GLY A 354 0.44 23.92 -11.04
C GLY A 354 1.15 22.60 -10.70
N LEU A 355 0.56 21.45 -11.06
CA LEU A 355 1.30 20.19 -11.19
C LEU A 355 1.97 20.15 -12.57
N PRO A 356 3.19 19.61 -12.67
CA PRO A 356 3.94 19.52 -13.93
C PRO A 356 3.39 18.46 -14.90
#